data_c32654fe41bee2ca25d37c367f5b1faf
#
_entry.id   c32654fe41bee2ca25d37c367f5b1faf
#
_cell.length_a   1.000
_cell.length_b   1.000
_cell.length_c   1.000
_cell.angle_alpha   90.00
_cell.angle_beta   90.00
_cell.angle_gamma   90.00
#
_symmetry.space_group_name_H-M   'P 1'
#
loop_
_entity.id
_entity.type
_entity.pdbx_description
1 polymer ?
#
loop_
_entity_poly.entity_id
_entity_poly.type
_entity_poly.pdbx_seq_one_letter_code
_entity_poly.pdbx_strand_id
1 'polypeptide(L)'
;MPEFLYSSIFGALTQHVQARFDAASKLHKQLFDNVIFERFLDWDTPTIGLDFEEIIGQYNITVAAPTIGDNSKEAILGTEGLETVKERILNHAVTLPMTIQDYRKVLQILDSKSLPDKAKTEQLIKLMWGSTTTVVSSVLAKLDILFLRPLSNEGIVELDDNINPEGGVRGTINFNQPAENIASSKTPWTDANLETVDCFEDVQDIIDAAQDKTVFGKILCAPSRISYMCRSKKIKQMIWGTDKSAKIVQLKDLNAYMQENSYPVFEPIRRQVRIQKGKLRVPYTPWNEKNMVFIPDGKLGIVKNAWANNELKQETGVAYSNYGRIRVSQWGVGETQGSNGVEFTKAESLSLPVITEMNGIYTLKTQQ
;
A
#
# COMPACT_ATOMS: atom_id res chain seq x y z
N MET A 1 21.51 -42.61 8.30
CA MET A 1 21.56 -41.19 7.92
C MET A 1 20.69 -40.45 8.90
N PRO A 2 21.14 -39.37 9.54
CA PRO A 2 20.22 -38.62 10.39
C PRO A 2 19.07 -38.11 9.53
N GLU A 3 17.84 -38.35 9.95
CA GLU A 3 16.66 -37.71 9.42
C GLU A 3 16.79 -36.21 9.67
N PHE A 4 17.33 -35.50 8.70
CA PHE A 4 17.29 -34.04 8.70
C PHE A 4 15.86 -33.59 8.33
N LEU A 5 14.97 -33.64 9.30
CA LEU A 5 13.74 -32.90 9.24
C LEU A 5 14.16 -31.44 9.17
N TYR A 6 13.93 -30.81 8.03
CA TYR A 6 14.24 -29.41 7.75
C TYR A 6 13.62 -28.46 8.80
N SER A 7 12.50 -28.85 9.38
CA SER A 7 11.90 -28.20 10.55
C SER A 7 12.86 -28.01 11.71
N SER A 8 13.86 -28.92 11.91
CA SER A 8 14.84 -28.78 12.99
C SER A 8 15.90 -27.72 12.69
N ILE A 9 16.27 -27.53 11.42
CA ILE A 9 17.23 -26.49 11.00
C ILE A 9 16.55 -25.12 11.04
N PHE A 10 15.33 -24.99 10.50
CA PHE A 10 14.59 -23.74 10.59
C PHE A 10 14.16 -23.41 12.01
N GLY A 11 13.72 -24.37 12.79
CA GLY A 11 13.42 -24.18 14.20
C GLY A 11 14.58 -23.55 14.97
N ALA A 12 15.78 -24.04 14.77
CA ALA A 12 17.00 -23.50 15.39
C ALA A 12 17.35 -22.07 14.89
N LEU A 13 16.99 -21.72 13.65
CA LEU A 13 17.32 -20.44 13.04
C LEU A 13 16.18 -19.39 13.13
N THR A 14 14.99 -19.80 13.58
CA THR A 14 13.79 -18.92 13.65
C THR A 14 14.04 -17.68 14.50
N GLN A 15 14.75 -17.80 15.61
CA GLN A 15 15.10 -16.64 16.47
C GLN A 15 15.94 -15.61 15.72
N HIS A 16 16.88 -16.07 14.88
CA HIS A 16 17.70 -15.17 14.06
C HIS A 16 16.90 -14.50 12.95
N VAL A 17 15.93 -15.19 12.36
CA VAL A 17 15.02 -14.62 11.37
C VAL A 17 14.11 -13.59 12.04
N GLN A 18 13.55 -13.88 13.21
CA GLN A 18 12.74 -12.95 13.97
C GLN A 18 13.52 -11.68 14.36
N ALA A 19 14.73 -11.83 14.89
CA ALA A 19 15.58 -10.68 15.23
C ALA A 19 15.87 -9.78 14.01
N ARG A 20 15.99 -10.36 12.80
CA ARG A 20 16.11 -9.58 11.57
C ARG A 20 14.81 -8.88 11.17
N PHE A 21 13.68 -9.51 11.37
CA PHE A 21 12.39 -8.84 11.16
C PHE A 21 12.19 -7.66 12.11
N ASP A 22 12.56 -7.83 13.39
CA ASP A 22 12.47 -6.76 14.38
C ASP A 22 13.39 -5.58 14.04
N ALA A 23 14.59 -5.88 13.52
CA ALA A 23 15.48 -4.87 12.98
C ALA A 23 14.94 -4.24 11.69
N ALA A 24 14.31 -5.04 10.82
CA ALA A 24 13.71 -4.57 9.58
C ALA A 24 12.52 -3.64 9.81
N SER A 25 11.71 -3.86 10.85
CA SER A 25 10.60 -2.98 11.21
C SER A 25 11.08 -1.56 11.56
N LYS A 26 12.30 -1.41 12.08
CA LYS A 26 12.95 -0.12 12.33
C LYS A 26 13.55 0.54 11.08
N LEU A 27 13.91 -0.27 10.08
CA LEU A 27 14.59 0.13 8.85
C LEU A 27 13.75 -0.18 7.61
N HIS A 28 12.45 -0.20 7.75
CA HIS A 28 11.45 -0.66 6.77
C HIS A 28 11.72 -0.20 5.32
N LYS A 29 12.03 1.09 5.15
CA LYS A 29 12.32 1.67 3.82
C LYS A 29 13.56 1.08 3.11
N GLN A 30 14.47 0.46 3.84
CA GLN A 30 15.69 -0.12 3.28
C GLN A 30 15.54 -1.58 2.87
N LEU A 31 14.60 -2.31 3.47
CA LEU A 31 14.45 -3.75 3.30
C LEU A 31 13.23 -4.17 2.48
N PHE A 32 12.16 -3.39 2.55
CA PHE A 32 10.94 -3.61 1.79
C PHE A 32 10.68 -2.37 0.94
N ASP A 33 11.28 -2.34 -0.25
CA ASP A 33 11.22 -1.20 -1.16
C ASP A 33 9.79 -0.68 -1.38
N ASN A 34 9.63 0.62 -1.15
CA ASN A 34 8.49 1.41 -1.63
C ASN A 34 7.10 0.97 -1.15
N VAL A 35 6.96 0.45 0.06
CA VAL A 35 5.64 0.25 0.67
C VAL A 35 5.02 1.63 0.94
N ILE A 36 3.86 1.87 0.36
CA ILE A 36 3.22 3.19 0.38
C ILE A 36 2.09 3.25 1.40
N PHE A 37 1.28 2.19 1.52
CA PHE A 37 0.08 2.22 2.38
C PHE A 37 0.39 2.55 3.85
N GLU A 38 1.51 2.09 4.40
CA GLU A 38 1.89 2.37 5.80
C GLU A 38 2.18 3.84 6.09
N ARG A 39 2.41 4.64 5.06
CA ARG A 39 2.57 6.09 5.21
C ARG A 39 1.24 6.77 5.52
N PHE A 40 0.14 6.20 5.03
CA PHE A 40 -1.20 6.76 5.05
C PHE A 40 -2.18 6.00 5.93
N LEU A 41 -1.88 4.77 6.31
CA LEU A 41 -2.73 3.93 7.14
C LEU A 41 -1.99 3.47 8.40
N ASP A 42 -2.74 3.26 9.48
CA ASP A 42 -2.26 2.62 10.69
C ASP A 42 -2.84 1.20 10.79
N TRP A 43 -2.07 0.28 11.39
CA TRP A 43 -2.55 -1.06 11.66
C TRP A 43 -3.50 -1.06 12.84
N ASP A 44 -4.70 -1.60 12.66
CA ASP A 44 -5.68 -1.81 13.74
C ASP A 44 -5.29 -3.01 14.62
N THR A 45 -5.97 -3.16 15.75
CA THR A 45 -5.82 -4.34 16.62
C THR A 45 -6.42 -5.56 15.92
N PRO A 46 -5.76 -6.76 16.00
CA PRO A 46 -6.27 -7.94 15.31
C PRO A 46 -7.55 -8.47 15.97
N THR A 47 -8.51 -8.85 15.13
CA THR A 47 -9.77 -9.47 15.55
C THR A 47 -9.77 -10.97 15.29
N ILE A 48 -10.68 -11.72 15.93
CA ILE A 48 -10.92 -13.14 15.62
C ILE A 48 -11.88 -13.27 14.44
N GLY A 49 -12.90 -12.39 14.38
CA GLY A 49 -13.87 -12.33 13.27
C GLY A 49 -13.25 -11.78 12.00
N LEU A 50 -13.76 -12.23 10.87
CA LEU A 50 -13.33 -11.75 9.55
C LEU A 50 -14.23 -10.64 9.00
N ASP A 51 -15.48 -10.54 9.48
CA ASP A 51 -16.42 -9.52 9.05
C ASP A 51 -16.29 -8.30 9.94
N PHE A 52 -16.29 -7.11 9.35
CA PHE A 52 -16.21 -5.84 10.08
C PHE A 52 -17.17 -4.80 9.49
N GLU A 53 -17.51 -3.85 10.33
CA GLU A 53 -18.24 -2.65 9.98
C GLU A 53 -17.40 -1.45 10.42
N GLU A 54 -17.10 -0.54 9.51
CA GLU A 54 -16.30 0.64 9.79
C GLU A 54 -17.04 1.89 9.35
N ILE A 55 -16.96 2.92 10.17
CA ILE A 55 -17.53 4.22 9.86
C ILE A 55 -16.58 4.95 8.94
N ILE A 56 -17.09 5.43 7.82
CA ILE A 56 -16.36 6.24 6.86
C ILE A 56 -17.02 7.62 6.76
N GLY A 57 -16.25 8.60 6.29
CA GLY A 57 -16.82 9.91 5.99
C GLY A 57 -16.71 10.92 7.12
N GLN A 58 -15.57 10.95 7.82
CA GLN A 58 -15.26 12.03 8.74
C GLN A 58 -14.73 13.25 7.96
N TYR A 59 -15.15 14.44 8.34
CA TYR A 59 -14.58 15.70 7.83
C TYR A 59 -13.43 16.18 8.74
N ASN A 60 -12.39 16.73 8.14
CA ASN A 60 -11.25 17.27 8.90
C ASN A 60 -11.50 18.62 9.55
N ILE A 61 -12.59 19.30 9.20
CA ILE A 61 -12.94 20.59 9.77
C ILE A 61 -13.92 20.37 10.93
N THR A 62 -13.49 20.78 12.12
CA THR A 62 -14.30 20.65 13.35
C THR A 62 -15.24 21.84 13.50
N VAL A 63 -16.50 21.58 13.79
CA VAL A 63 -17.47 22.61 14.11
C VAL A 63 -17.13 23.23 15.49
N ALA A 64 -16.95 24.55 15.52
CA ALA A 64 -16.65 25.24 16.77
C ALA A 64 -17.88 25.28 17.68
N ALA A 65 -17.68 24.97 18.97
CA ALA A 65 -18.73 25.09 19.96
C ALA A 65 -19.16 26.57 20.13
N PRO A 66 -20.46 26.89 20.11
CA PRO A 66 -20.92 28.24 20.37
C PRO A 66 -20.66 28.63 21.83
N THR A 67 -20.31 29.90 22.05
CA THR A 67 -20.21 30.46 23.41
C THR A 67 -21.64 30.80 23.88
N ILE A 68 -22.07 30.22 24.99
CA ILE A 68 -23.40 30.41 25.57
C ILE A 68 -23.31 31.19 26.89
N GLY A 69 -24.35 31.93 27.25
CA GLY A 69 -24.46 32.59 28.56
C GLY A 69 -24.82 31.57 29.67
N ASP A 70 -24.50 31.89 30.90
CA ASP A 70 -24.62 31.00 32.10
C ASP A 70 -26.00 30.34 32.27
N ASN A 71 -27.07 30.90 31.74
CA ASN A 71 -28.45 30.39 31.80
C ASN A 71 -29.02 29.98 30.43
N SER A 72 -28.22 29.90 29.39
CA SER A 72 -28.66 29.54 28.04
C SER A 72 -28.68 28.02 27.85
N LYS A 73 -29.61 27.50 27.05
CA LYS A 73 -29.63 26.09 26.64
C LYS A 73 -28.42 25.81 25.75
N GLU A 74 -27.83 24.63 25.91
CA GLU A 74 -26.75 24.13 25.07
C GLU A 74 -27.24 23.96 23.62
N ALA A 75 -26.38 24.30 22.67
CA ALA A 75 -26.64 24.05 21.25
C ALA A 75 -26.46 22.54 20.97
N ILE A 76 -27.43 21.94 20.30
CA ILE A 76 -27.33 20.56 19.84
C ILE A 76 -26.65 20.60 18.48
N LEU A 77 -25.44 20.02 18.40
CA LEU A 77 -24.75 19.79 17.13
C LEU A 77 -25.46 18.67 16.38
N GLY A 78 -25.79 18.92 15.11
CA GLY A 78 -26.26 17.85 14.22
C GLY A 78 -25.14 16.84 13.96
N THR A 79 -25.46 15.56 13.94
CA THR A 79 -24.57 14.53 13.40
C THR A 79 -24.60 14.62 11.88
N GLU A 80 -23.48 14.90 11.25
CA GLU A 80 -23.32 14.71 9.80
C GLU A 80 -23.53 13.24 9.46
N GLY A 81 -24.15 12.96 8.31
CA GLY A 81 -24.47 11.59 7.90
C GLY A 81 -23.19 10.75 7.76
N LEU A 82 -22.95 9.88 8.72
CA LEU A 82 -21.84 8.93 8.68
C LEU A 82 -22.27 7.72 7.84
N GLU A 83 -21.49 7.36 6.86
CA GLU A 83 -21.67 6.14 6.10
C GLU A 83 -20.87 5.00 6.76
N THR A 84 -21.32 3.77 6.54
CA THR A 84 -20.61 2.58 7.02
C THR A 84 -20.23 1.68 5.86
N VAL A 85 -19.02 1.17 5.89
CA VAL A 85 -18.56 0.08 5.01
C VAL A 85 -18.58 -1.23 5.77
N LYS A 86 -19.32 -2.20 5.21
CA LYS A 86 -19.36 -3.58 5.72
C LYS A 86 -18.63 -4.46 4.73
N GLU A 87 -17.50 -4.98 5.15
CA GLU A 87 -16.64 -5.79 4.30
C GLU A 87 -16.04 -6.96 5.08
N ARG A 88 -15.42 -7.86 4.35
CA ARG A 88 -14.73 -9.00 4.92
C ARG A 88 -13.22 -8.85 4.79
N ILE A 89 -12.49 -9.11 5.87
CA ILE A 89 -11.04 -9.16 5.87
C ILE A 89 -10.56 -10.27 4.93
N LEU A 90 -9.68 -9.90 4.00
CA LEU A 90 -9.19 -10.79 2.95
C LEU A 90 -7.93 -11.53 3.41
N ASN A 91 -7.81 -12.80 3.03
CA ASN A 91 -6.61 -13.58 3.25
C ASN A 91 -5.63 -13.41 2.08
N HIS A 92 -4.45 -12.88 2.37
CA HIS A 92 -3.34 -12.73 1.43
C HIS A 92 -2.25 -13.72 1.80
N ALA A 93 -2.11 -14.76 0.99
CA ALA A 93 -1.10 -15.79 1.23
C ALA A 93 -0.28 -16.06 -0.03
N VAL A 94 1.01 -16.27 0.16
CA VAL A 94 1.94 -16.67 -0.90
C VAL A 94 2.92 -17.70 -0.35
N THR A 95 3.15 -18.75 -1.12
CA THR A 95 4.08 -19.81 -0.76
C THR A 95 5.19 -19.90 -1.80
N LEU A 96 6.42 -19.91 -1.35
CA LEU A 96 7.61 -20.09 -2.17
C LEU A 96 8.22 -21.46 -1.86
N PRO A 97 8.23 -22.39 -2.82
CA PRO A 97 8.95 -23.66 -2.66
C PRO A 97 10.46 -23.42 -2.79
N MET A 98 11.26 -24.12 -2.00
CA MET A 98 12.70 -24.16 -2.19
C MET A 98 13.03 -25.09 -3.36
N THR A 99 13.89 -24.66 -4.26
CA THR A 99 14.33 -25.51 -5.38
C THR A 99 15.27 -26.62 -4.88
N ILE A 100 15.31 -27.76 -5.61
CA ILE A 100 16.26 -28.85 -5.32
C ILE A 100 17.70 -28.35 -5.35
N GLN A 101 18.01 -27.36 -6.18
CA GLN A 101 19.33 -26.74 -6.25
C GLN A 101 19.69 -25.98 -4.97
N ASP A 102 18.73 -25.22 -4.43
CA ASP A 102 18.93 -24.48 -3.18
C ASP A 102 19.02 -25.44 -1.99
N TYR A 103 18.25 -26.51 -1.99
CA TYR A 103 18.37 -27.58 -0.99
C TYR A 103 19.76 -28.25 -1.01
N ARG A 104 20.30 -28.53 -2.19
CA ARG A 104 21.68 -29.04 -2.32
C ARG A 104 22.71 -28.05 -1.78
N LYS A 105 22.55 -26.75 -1.97
CA LYS A 105 23.41 -25.72 -1.37
C LYS A 105 23.34 -25.76 0.16
N VAL A 106 22.14 -25.91 0.73
CA VAL A 106 21.98 -26.08 2.19
C VAL A 106 22.78 -27.28 2.68
N LEU A 107 22.66 -28.46 2.03
CA LEU A 107 23.40 -29.66 2.39
C LEU A 107 24.92 -29.48 2.25
N GLN A 108 25.38 -28.82 1.18
CA GLN A 108 26.79 -28.51 0.98
C GLN A 108 27.36 -27.60 2.08
N ILE A 109 26.59 -26.62 2.53
CA ILE A 109 26.98 -25.74 3.64
C ILE A 109 27.08 -26.54 4.94
N LEU A 110 26.11 -27.39 5.22
CA LEU A 110 26.09 -28.23 6.42
C LEU A 110 27.24 -29.25 6.46
N ASP A 111 27.51 -29.90 5.32
CA ASP A 111 28.57 -30.95 5.21
C ASP A 111 29.97 -30.37 5.07
N SER A 112 30.12 -29.08 4.87
CA SER A 112 31.42 -28.44 4.71
C SER A 112 32.27 -28.57 5.99
N LYS A 113 33.35 -29.31 5.90
CA LYS A 113 34.32 -29.45 7.00
C LYS A 113 35.24 -28.24 7.15
N SER A 114 35.36 -27.44 6.11
CA SER A 114 36.24 -26.26 6.06
C SER A 114 35.63 -25.00 6.64
N LEU A 115 34.30 -24.95 6.83
CA LEU A 115 33.60 -23.79 7.35
C LEU A 115 33.38 -23.90 8.86
N PRO A 116 33.73 -22.89 9.65
CA PRO A 116 33.32 -22.77 11.06
C PRO A 116 31.81 -22.78 11.21
N ASP A 117 31.26 -23.30 12.30
CA ASP A 117 29.81 -23.39 12.54
C ASP A 117 29.10 -22.03 12.46
N LYS A 118 29.76 -20.95 12.92
CA LYS A 118 29.26 -19.60 12.81
C LYS A 118 29.06 -19.18 11.34
N ALA A 119 30.04 -19.48 10.48
CA ALA A 119 29.95 -19.13 9.06
C ALA A 119 28.87 -19.96 8.33
N LYS A 120 28.69 -21.24 8.69
CA LYS A 120 27.59 -22.07 8.20
C LYS A 120 26.26 -21.48 8.57
N THR A 121 26.06 -21.11 9.83
CA THR A 121 24.84 -20.48 10.33
C THR A 121 24.54 -19.17 9.59
N GLU A 122 25.52 -18.31 9.38
CA GLU A 122 25.35 -17.06 8.64
C GLU A 122 24.94 -17.27 7.17
N GLN A 123 25.51 -18.26 6.50
CA GLN A 123 25.15 -18.60 5.11
C GLN A 123 23.72 -19.17 5.02
N LEU A 124 23.33 -20.04 5.95
CA LEU A 124 21.98 -20.59 6.01
C LEU A 124 20.93 -19.49 6.29
N ILE A 125 21.22 -18.59 7.24
CA ILE A 125 20.36 -17.44 7.52
C ILE A 125 20.22 -16.56 6.28
N LYS A 126 21.29 -16.31 5.53
CA LYS A 126 21.24 -15.51 4.30
C LYS A 126 20.36 -16.13 3.23
N LEU A 127 20.41 -17.45 3.06
CA LEU A 127 19.57 -18.18 2.12
C LEU A 127 18.08 -18.11 2.52
N MET A 128 17.79 -18.41 3.78
CA MET A 128 16.43 -18.31 4.34
C MET A 128 15.87 -16.90 4.25
N TRP A 129 16.70 -15.90 4.55
CA TRP A 129 16.29 -14.51 4.51
C TRP A 129 15.81 -14.08 3.13
N GLY A 130 16.46 -14.54 2.05
CA GLY A 130 16.04 -14.26 0.68
C GLY A 130 14.63 -14.77 0.37
N SER A 131 14.29 -16.00 0.78
CA SER A 131 12.95 -16.57 0.61
C SER A 131 11.91 -15.83 1.46
N THR A 132 12.25 -15.52 2.70
CA THR A 132 11.38 -14.85 3.66
C THR A 132 11.03 -13.42 3.23
N THR A 133 12.02 -12.65 2.80
CA THR A 133 11.81 -11.29 2.30
C THR A 133 10.96 -11.27 1.04
N THR A 134 11.13 -12.24 0.15
CA THR A 134 10.35 -12.35 -1.08
C THR A 134 8.87 -12.55 -0.78
N VAL A 135 8.51 -13.49 0.11
CA VAL A 135 7.10 -13.76 0.43
C VAL A 135 6.45 -12.60 1.20
N VAL A 136 7.19 -11.98 2.14
CA VAL A 136 6.69 -10.80 2.88
C VAL A 136 6.47 -9.63 1.93
N SER A 137 7.44 -9.33 1.04
CA SER A 137 7.30 -8.26 0.04
C SER A 137 6.11 -8.48 -0.90
N SER A 138 5.78 -9.74 -1.21
CA SER A 138 4.62 -10.06 -2.05
C SER A 138 3.30 -9.73 -1.35
N VAL A 139 3.18 -9.98 -0.04
CA VAL A 139 2.00 -9.61 0.75
C VAL A 139 1.89 -8.09 0.86
N LEU A 140 2.98 -7.40 1.19
CA LEU A 140 3.01 -5.94 1.26
C LEU A 140 2.64 -5.28 -0.08
N ALA A 141 3.12 -5.85 -1.19
CA ALA A 141 2.77 -5.37 -2.53
C ALA A 141 1.27 -5.52 -2.83
N LYS A 142 0.63 -6.60 -2.31
CA LYS A 142 -0.82 -6.77 -2.44
C LYS A 142 -1.59 -5.74 -1.65
N LEU A 143 -1.15 -5.40 -0.44
CA LEU A 143 -1.77 -4.35 0.37
C LEU A 143 -1.62 -2.97 -0.28
N ASP A 144 -0.48 -2.67 -0.90
CA ASP A 144 -0.31 -1.45 -1.70
C ASP A 144 -1.30 -1.37 -2.86
N ILE A 145 -1.58 -2.49 -3.55
CA ILE A 145 -2.60 -2.53 -4.62
C ILE A 145 -3.98 -2.19 -4.05
N LEU A 146 -4.36 -2.84 -2.94
CA LEU A 146 -5.67 -2.68 -2.32
C LEU A 146 -5.88 -1.29 -1.70
N PHE A 147 -4.81 -0.55 -1.43
CA PHE A 147 -4.88 0.83 -0.98
C PHE A 147 -4.83 1.84 -2.13
N LEU A 148 -3.83 1.72 -3.02
CA LEU A 148 -3.60 2.71 -4.08
C LEU A 148 -4.67 2.68 -5.17
N ARG A 149 -5.21 1.49 -5.46
CA ARG A 149 -6.23 1.35 -6.51
C ARG A 149 -7.51 2.09 -6.15
N PRO A 150 -8.17 1.85 -5.00
CA PRO A 150 -9.36 2.61 -4.65
C PRO A 150 -9.07 4.09 -4.40
N LEU A 151 -7.93 4.44 -3.80
CA LEU A 151 -7.53 5.83 -3.59
C LEU A 151 -7.48 6.62 -4.91
N SER A 152 -7.01 6.01 -5.99
CA SER A 152 -6.88 6.65 -7.30
C SER A 152 -8.05 6.35 -8.26
N ASN A 153 -9.04 5.57 -7.86
CA ASN A 153 -10.14 5.11 -8.69
C ASN A 153 -11.49 5.27 -7.98
N GLU A 154 -11.76 6.49 -7.50
CA GLU A 154 -13.08 6.88 -6.97
C GLU A 154 -13.58 6.00 -5.81
N GLY A 155 -12.67 5.55 -4.97
CA GLY A 155 -12.98 4.66 -3.84
C GLY A 155 -13.20 3.19 -4.20
N ILE A 156 -13.05 2.80 -5.48
CA ILE A 156 -13.43 1.47 -5.96
C ILE A 156 -12.19 0.64 -6.30
N VAL A 157 -12.18 -0.60 -5.82
CA VAL A 157 -11.26 -1.65 -6.27
C VAL A 157 -12.01 -2.90 -6.69
N GLU A 158 -11.80 -3.32 -7.92
CA GLU A 158 -12.33 -4.57 -8.47
C GLU A 158 -11.29 -5.67 -8.33
N LEU A 159 -11.67 -6.76 -7.66
CA LEU A 159 -10.86 -7.97 -7.55
C LEU A 159 -11.07 -8.84 -8.79
N ASP A 160 -10.46 -8.43 -9.88
CA ASP A 160 -10.52 -9.08 -11.20
C ASP A 160 -9.29 -9.95 -11.50
N ASP A 161 -9.21 -10.52 -12.70
CA ASP A 161 -8.05 -11.29 -13.16
C ASP A 161 -6.75 -10.50 -13.29
N ASN A 162 -6.83 -9.17 -13.31
CA ASN A 162 -5.64 -8.33 -13.36
C ASN A 162 -5.00 -8.17 -11.99
N ILE A 163 -5.81 -8.14 -10.93
CA ILE A 163 -5.35 -7.95 -9.55
C ILE A 163 -5.26 -9.27 -8.81
N ASN A 164 -6.18 -10.21 -9.09
CA ASN A 164 -6.31 -11.47 -8.36
C ASN A 164 -6.52 -12.67 -9.31
N PRO A 165 -5.49 -13.06 -10.09
CA PRO A 165 -5.60 -14.16 -11.06
C PRO A 165 -5.77 -15.52 -10.38
N GLU A 166 -6.11 -16.55 -11.19
CA GLU A 166 -6.05 -17.97 -10.85
C GLU A 166 -6.91 -18.41 -9.64
N GLY A 167 -8.22 -18.14 -9.72
CA GLY A 167 -9.18 -18.62 -8.70
C GLY A 167 -9.16 -17.82 -7.40
N GLY A 168 -8.52 -16.67 -7.37
CA GLY A 168 -8.61 -15.74 -6.26
C GLY A 168 -10.03 -15.18 -6.07
N VAL A 169 -10.30 -14.60 -4.91
CA VAL A 169 -11.58 -13.96 -4.59
C VAL A 169 -11.95 -12.93 -5.65
N ARG A 170 -13.21 -12.91 -6.07
CA ARG A 170 -13.80 -11.94 -6.98
C ARG A 170 -14.78 -11.07 -6.24
N GLY A 171 -14.88 -9.82 -6.63
CA GLY A 171 -15.81 -8.85 -6.05
C GLY A 171 -15.33 -7.43 -6.23
N THR A 172 -16.15 -6.51 -5.79
CA THR A 172 -15.86 -5.07 -5.80
C THR A 172 -15.93 -4.56 -4.38
N ILE A 173 -14.89 -3.88 -3.93
CA ILE A 173 -14.89 -3.15 -2.67
C ILE A 173 -15.05 -1.67 -3.02
N ASN A 174 -16.01 -1.01 -2.37
CA ASN A 174 -16.31 0.40 -2.60
C ASN A 174 -16.29 1.16 -1.26
N PHE A 175 -15.43 2.17 -1.18
CA PHE A 175 -15.32 3.07 -0.03
C PHE A 175 -16.19 4.32 -0.18
N ASN A 176 -17.15 4.33 -1.11
CA ASN A 176 -18.20 5.36 -1.28
C ASN A 176 -17.66 6.79 -1.33
N GLN A 177 -16.71 7.07 -2.23
CA GLN A 177 -16.27 8.45 -2.43
C GLN A 177 -17.47 9.31 -2.89
N PRO A 178 -17.75 10.45 -2.23
CA PRO A 178 -18.85 11.32 -2.64
C PRO A 178 -18.71 11.80 -4.08
N ALA A 179 -19.80 11.76 -4.85
CA ALA A 179 -19.78 12.13 -6.26
C ALA A 179 -19.37 13.60 -6.48
N GLU A 180 -19.71 14.49 -5.53
CA GLU A 180 -19.30 15.89 -5.56
C GLU A 180 -17.80 16.11 -5.37
N ASN A 181 -17.08 15.12 -4.84
CA ASN A 181 -15.61 15.14 -4.69
C ASN A 181 -14.88 14.66 -5.94
N ILE A 182 -15.61 14.31 -6.99
CA ILE A 182 -15.05 13.82 -8.25
C ILE A 182 -15.29 14.84 -9.34
N ALA A 183 -14.24 15.46 -9.83
CA ALA A 183 -14.32 16.42 -10.93
C ALA A 183 -13.51 15.97 -12.14
N SER A 184 -13.85 16.49 -13.30
CA SER A 184 -13.10 16.31 -14.53
C SER A 184 -12.47 17.62 -14.95
N SER A 185 -11.26 17.57 -15.53
CA SER A 185 -10.60 18.74 -16.09
C SER A 185 -11.49 19.41 -17.16
N LYS A 186 -11.48 20.75 -17.21
CA LYS A 186 -12.20 21.54 -18.22
C LYS A 186 -11.80 21.17 -19.64
N THR A 187 -10.52 20.92 -19.81
CA THR A 187 -9.92 20.45 -21.07
C THR A 187 -9.07 19.23 -20.78
N PRO A 188 -9.22 18.11 -21.51
CA PRO A 188 -8.41 16.92 -21.29
C PRO A 188 -6.91 17.20 -21.42
N TRP A 189 -6.12 16.68 -20.45
CA TRP A 189 -4.67 16.86 -20.43
C TRP A 189 -3.99 15.90 -21.40
N THR A 190 -4.05 16.23 -22.67
CA THR A 190 -3.45 15.48 -23.77
C THR A 190 -2.35 16.31 -24.45
N ASP A 191 -1.44 15.67 -25.16
CA ASP A 191 -0.37 16.37 -25.85
C ASP A 191 -0.90 17.38 -26.90
N ALA A 192 -2.10 17.15 -27.45
CA ALA A 192 -2.77 18.09 -28.34
C ALA A 192 -3.15 19.42 -27.65
N ASN A 193 -3.43 19.37 -26.35
CA ASN A 193 -3.91 20.53 -25.58
C ASN A 193 -2.79 21.18 -24.73
N LEU A 194 -1.54 20.75 -24.88
CA LEU A 194 -0.41 21.16 -24.04
C LEU A 194 -0.18 22.69 -24.01
N GLU A 195 -0.47 23.37 -25.10
CA GLU A 195 -0.31 24.84 -25.26
C GLU A 195 -1.48 25.65 -24.69
N THR A 196 -2.67 25.05 -24.59
CA THR A 196 -3.93 25.76 -24.27
C THR A 196 -4.48 25.41 -22.90
N VAL A 197 -4.23 24.19 -22.39
CA VAL A 197 -4.78 23.72 -21.12
C VAL A 197 -4.22 24.51 -19.94
N ASP A 198 -5.12 24.92 -19.04
CA ASP A 198 -4.77 25.52 -17.75
C ASP A 198 -4.86 24.46 -16.64
N CYS A 199 -3.76 23.74 -16.44
CA CYS A 199 -3.70 22.70 -15.41
C CYS A 199 -3.82 23.28 -13.99
N PHE A 200 -3.41 24.53 -13.78
CA PHE A 200 -3.47 25.14 -12.46
C PHE A 200 -4.89 25.56 -12.10
N GLU A 201 -5.64 26.08 -13.07
CA GLU A 201 -7.07 26.41 -12.89
C GLU A 201 -7.88 25.16 -12.48
N ASP A 202 -7.66 24.00 -13.16
CA ASP A 202 -8.32 22.74 -12.79
C ASP A 202 -7.96 22.30 -11.35
N VAL A 203 -6.73 22.52 -10.91
CA VAL A 203 -6.29 22.22 -9.52
C VAL A 203 -6.92 23.19 -8.53
N GLN A 204 -6.99 24.47 -8.87
CA GLN A 204 -7.56 25.50 -8.01
C GLN A 204 -9.07 25.31 -7.82
N ASP A 205 -9.79 24.94 -8.87
CA ASP A 205 -11.22 24.64 -8.79
C ASP A 205 -11.52 23.53 -7.75
N ILE A 206 -10.66 22.52 -7.62
CA ILE A 206 -10.82 21.49 -6.60
C ILE A 206 -10.55 22.06 -5.20
N ILE A 207 -9.52 22.88 -5.05
CA ILE A 207 -9.16 23.46 -3.75
C ILE A 207 -10.30 24.39 -3.29
N ASP A 208 -10.84 25.19 -4.18
CA ASP A 208 -11.95 26.11 -3.88
C ASP A 208 -13.26 25.35 -3.55
N ALA A 209 -13.54 24.25 -4.26
CA ALA A 209 -14.70 23.40 -3.98
C ALA A 209 -14.64 22.70 -2.62
N ALA A 210 -13.44 22.49 -2.08
CA ALA A 210 -13.22 21.81 -0.82
C ALA A 210 -13.05 22.77 0.38
N GLN A 211 -13.02 24.09 0.18
CA GLN A 211 -12.59 25.09 1.16
C GLN A 211 -13.34 24.98 2.50
N ASP A 212 -14.63 24.67 2.48
CA ASP A 212 -15.46 24.56 3.68
C ASP A 212 -15.51 23.16 4.29
N LYS A 213 -14.89 22.16 3.63
CA LYS A 213 -15.01 20.75 3.99
C LYS A 213 -13.70 20.13 4.46
N THR A 214 -12.59 20.47 3.82
CA THR A 214 -11.29 19.87 4.13
C THR A 214 -10.12 20.77 3.75
N VAL A 215 -8.99 20.57 4.42
CA VAL A 215 -7.72 21.24 4.09
C VAL A 215 -6.78 20.19 3.52
N PHE A 216 -6.36 20.40 2.29
CA PHE A 216 -5.45 19.49 1.63
C PHE A 216 -3.99 19.73 2.03
N GLY A 217 -3.29 18.66 2.37
CA GLY A 217 -1.84 18.69 2.59
C GLY A 217 -1.05 18.35 1.34
N LYS A 218 -1.58 17.43 0.51
CA LYS A 218 -0.86 16.90 -0.66
C LYS A 218 -1.77 16.58 -1.83
N ILE A 219 -1.18 16.63 -3.04
CA ILE A 219 -1.79 16.15 -4.27
C ILE A 219 -0.99 14.96 -4.78
N LEU A 220 -1.57 13.77 -4.70
CA LEU A 220 -0.95 12.54 -5.17
C LEU A 220 -1.26 12.34 -6.66
N CYS A 221 -0.27 12.03 -7.47
CA CYS A 221 -0.48 11.82 -8.89
C CYS A 221 0.61 10.95 -9.54
N ALA A 222 0.34 10.47 -10.74
CA ALA A 222 1.32 9.76 -11.52
C ALA A 222 2.46 10.70 -11.99
N PRO A 223 3.72 10.23 -12.09
CA PRO A 223 4.82 11.02 -12.64
C PRO A 223 4.55 11.59 -14.03
N SER A 224 3.75 10.89 -14.85
CA SER A 224 3.31 11.34 -16.17
C SER A 224 2.51 12.65 -16.11
N ARG A 225 1.63 12.81 -15.10
CA ARG A 225 0.83 14.04 -14.91
C ARG A 225 1.70 15.22 -14.47
N ILE A 226 2.63 14.98 -13.55
CA ILE A 226 3.62 16.01 -13.16
C ILE A 226 4.45 16.43 -14.37
N SER A 227 4.95 15.49 -15.15
CA SER A 227 5.70 15.78 -16.37
C SER A 227 4.87 16.59 -17.37
N TYR A 228 3.58 16.29 -17.51
CA TYR A 228 2.67 17.05 -18.34
C TYR A 228 2.53 18.51 -17.86
N MET A 229 2.26 18.72 -16.57
CA MET A 229 2.17 20.06 -15.97
C MET A 229 3.46 20.86 -16.18
N CYS A 230 4.62 20.25 -15.92
CA CYS A 230 5.93 20.91 -16.11
C CYS A 230 6.20 21.31 -17.57
N ARG A 231 5.58 20.63 -18.54
CA ARG A 231 5.68 20.98 -19.97
C ARG A 231 4.65 22.00 -20.43
N SER A 232 3.51 22.12 -19.70
CA SER A 232 2.42 23.05 -20.06
C SER A 232 2.93 24.48 -20.14
N LYS A 233 2.50 25.21 -21.19
CA LYS A 233 2.85 26.59 -21.41
C LYS A 233 2.34 27.51 -20.30
N LYS A 234 1.11 27.29 -19.85
CA LYS A 234 0.49 28.07 -18.78
C LYS A 234 1.27 27.97 -17.46
N ILE A 235 1.67 26.77 -17.08
CA ILE A 235 2.50 26.53 -15.88
C ILE A 235 3.87 27.21 -15.99
N LYS A 236 4.50 27.14 -17.15
CA LYS A 236 5.79 27.83 -17.39
C LYS A 236 5.65 29.36 -17.28
N GLN A 237 4.59 29.91 -17.83
CA GLN A 237 4.31 31.34 -17.74
C GLN A 237 3.99 31.77 -16.30
N MET A 238 3.27 30.96 -15.55
CA MET A 238 2.95 31.19 -14.14
C MET A 238 4.21 31.24 -13.25
N ILE A 239 5.14 30.30 -13.45
CA ILE A 239 6.34 30.17 -12.59
C ILE A 239 7.44 31.14 -13.03
N TRP A 240 7.68 31.30 -14.34
CA TRP A 240 8.82 32.05 -14.86
C TRP A 240 8.46 33.39 -15.53
N GLY A 241 7.19 33.68 -15.72
CA GLY A 241 6.72 34.80 -16.51
C GLY A 241 6.74 34.52 -18.02
N THR A 242 6.08 35.39 -18.78
CA THR A 242 5.88 35.23 -20.23
C THR A 242 7.20 35.21 -21.01
N ASP A 243 8.17 36.05 -20.61
CA ASP A 243 9.44 36.20 -21.31
C ASP A 243 10.40 35.02 -21.14
N LYS A 244 10.16 34.16 -20.15
CA LYS A 244 11.02 33.00 -19.83
C LYS A 244 10.30 31.67 -20.04
N SER A 245 9.28 31.61 -20.87
CA SER A 245 8.48 30.40 -21.13
C SER A 245 9.27 29.23 -21.75
N ALA A 246 10.45 29.48 -22.27
CA ALA A 246 11.36 28.44 -22.77
C ALA A 246 12.11 27.71 -21.63
N LYS A 247 12.13 28.24 -20.40
CA LYS A 247 12.81 27.62 -19.26
C LYS A 247 12.07 26.35 -18.84
N ILE A 248 12.84 25.33 -18.47
CA ILE A 248 12.30 24.04 -17.99
C ILE A 248 11.80 24.23 -16.56
N VAL A 249 10.56 23.79 -16.30
CA VAL A 249 9.98 23.68 -14.96
C VAL A 249 10.26 22.27 -14.44
N GLN A 250 10.73 22.18 -13.21
CA GLN A 250 10.90 20.92 -12.48
C GLN A 250 9.87 20.81 -11.36
N LEU A 251 9.65 19.59 -10.84
CA LEU A 251 8.74 19.38 -9.72
C LEU A 251 9.06 20.27 -8.51
N LYS A 252 10.35 20.49 -8.22
CA LYS A 252 10.77 21.38 -7.12
C LYS A 252 10.31 22.82 -7.33
N ASP A 253 10.36 23.32 -8.55
CA ASP A 253 9.98 24.70 -8.88
C ASP A 253 8.45 24.84 -8.78
N LEU A 254 7.71 23.83 -9.24
CA LEU A 254 6.26 23.74 -9.09
C LEU A 254 5.86 23.70 -7.61
N ASN A 255 6.48 22.82 -6.82
CA ASN A 255 6.17 22.70 -5.39
C ASN A 255 6.62 23.94 -4.58
N ALA A 256 7.68 24.62 -4.97
CA ALA A 256 8.05 25.90 -4.37
C ALA A 256 6.97 26.96 -4.58
N TYR A 257 6.45 27.08 -5.81
CA TYR A 257 5.33 27.97 -6.10
C TYR A 257 4.07 27.62 -5.29
N MET A 258 3.75 26.33 -5.18
CA MET A 258 2.60 25.85 -4.39
C MET A 258 2.76 26.24 -2.91
N GLN A 259 3.92 26.01 -2.32
CA GLN A 259 4.21 26.34 -0.92
C GLN A 259 4.19 27.83 -0.65
N GLU A 260 4.79 28.66 -1.54
CA GLU A 260 4.79 30.13 -1.40
C GLU A 260 3.35 30.71 -1.41
N ASN A 261 2.43 30.03 -2.10
CA ASN A 261 1.02 30.44 -2.17
C ASN A 261 0.10 29.65 -1.23
N SER A 262 0.67 28.88 -0.27
CA SER A 262 -0.09 28.07 0.70
C SER A 262 -1.00 27.01 0.07
N TYR A 263 -0.64 26.48 -1.10
CA TYR A 263 -1.31 25.37 -1.76
C TYR A 263 -0.68 24.01 -1.40
N PRO A 264 -1.46 22.91 -1.51
CA PRO A 264 -0.93 21.55 -1.28
C PRO A 264 0.13 21.19 -2.31
N VAL A 265 1.17 20.45 -1.88
CA VAL A 265 2.29 20.07 -2.74
C VAL A 265 2.03 18.80 -3.54
N PHE A 266 2.59 18.72 -4.74
CA PHE A 266 2.52 17.52 -5.57
C PHE A 266 3.50 16.46 -5.10
N GLU A 267 2.99 15.25 -4.90
CA GLU A 267 3.79 14.06 -4.57
C GLU A 267 3.59 12.96 -5.61
N PRO A 268 4.66 12.52 -6.33
CA PRO A 268 4.56 11.48 -7.33
C PRO A 268 4.43 10.10 -6.69
N ILE A 269 3.42 9.34 -7.09
CA ILE A 269 3.26 7.92 -6.73
C ILE A 269 3.96 7.06 -7.77
N ARG A 270 5.05 6.41 -7.35
CA ARG A 270 5.90 5.55 -8.20
C ARG A 270 5.87 4.12 -7.69
N ARG A 271 4.70 3.48 -7.76
CA ARG A 271 4.56 2.09 -7.35
C ARG A 271 4.28 1.21 -8.55
N GLN A 272 5.16 0.26 -8.80
CA GLN A 272 4.98 -0.80 -9.77
C GLN A 272 5.13 -2.15 -9.07
N VAL A 273 4.28 -3.08 -9.39
CA VAL A 273 4.29 -4.45 -8.88
C VAL A 273 4.26 -5.43 -10.05
N ARG A 274 4.51 -6.70 -9.79
CA ARG A 274 4.33 -7.77 -10.77
C ARG A 274 3.29 -8.74 -10.25
N ILE A 275 2.30 -9.04 -11.08
CA ILE A 275 1.26 -10.02 -10.78
C ILE A 275 1.61 -11.29 -11.54
N GLN A 276 1.61 -12.41 -10.83
CA GLN A 276 1.87 -13.70 -11.43
C GLN A 276 0.59 -14.26 -12.05
N LYS A 277 0.64 -14.54 -13.35
CA LYS A 277 -0.42 -15.21 -14.12
C LYS A 277 0.19 -16.51 -14.69
N GLY A 278 -0.06 -17.63 -14.05
CA GLY A 278 0.61 -18.89 -14.35
C GLY A 278 2.13 -18.79 -14.16
N LYS A 279 2.87 -19.01 -15.23
CA LYS A 279 4.35 -18.87 -15.25
C LYS A 279 4.82 -17.45 -15.58
N LEU A 280 3.92 -16.57 -16.02
CA LEU A 280 4.26 -15.20 -16.41
C LEU A 280 4.17 -14.23 -15.25
N ARG A 281 5.04 -13.23 -15.23
CA ARG A 281 5.02 -12.11 -14.29
C ARG A 281 4.73 -10.84 -15.07
N VAL A 282 3.49 -10.38 -14.97
CA VAL A 282 3.00 -9.21 -15.70
C VAL A 282 3.18 -7.96 -14.83
N PRO A 283 3.79 -6.87 -15.36
CA PRO A 283 3.85 -5.61 -14.62
C PRO A 283 2.45 -5.03 -14.44
N TYR A 284 2.22 -4.44 -13.28
CA TYR A 284 0.97 -3.79 -12.91
C TYR A 284 1.25 -2.50 -12.14
N THR A 285 0.59 -1.42 -12.54
CA THR A 285 0.64 -0.14 -11.85
C THR A 285 -0.66 0.05 -11.07
N PRO A 286 -0.64 0.05 -9.73
CA PRO A 286 -1.85 0.19 -8.92
C PRO A 286 -2.54 1.55 -9.08
N TRP A 287 -1.76 2.60 -9.31
CA TRP A 287 -2.26 3.97 -9.45
C TRP A 287 -2.92 4.20 -10.81
N ASN A 288 -4.10 4.84 -10.82
CA ASN A 288 -4.71 5.29 -12.07
C ASN A 288 -3.97 6.53 -12.59
N GLU A 289 -3.23 6.37 -13.70
CA GLU A 289 -2.37 7.44 -14.24
C GLU A 289 -3.13 8.67 -14.74
N LYS A 290 -4.43 8.55 -14.97
CA LYS A 290 -5.28 9.66 -15.44
C LYS A 290 -5.80 10.54 -14.31
N ASN A 291 -5.71 10.10 -13.06
CA ASN A 291 -6.29 10.75 -11.92
C ASN A 291 -5.24 11.40 -11.01
N MET A 292 -5.61 12.55 -10.48
CA MET A 292 -4.90 13.24 -9.40
C MET A 292 -5.81 13.23 -8.18
N VAL A 293 -5.23 12.94 -7.02
CA VAL A 293 -5.98 12.76 -5.77
C VAL A 293 -5.47 13.76 -4.74
N PHE A 294 -6.37 14.58 -4.25
CA PHE A 294 -6.14 15.58 -3.21
C PHE A 294 -6.46 14.95 -1.87
N ILE A 295 -5.51 14.94 -0.97
CA ILE A 295 -5.63 14.30 0.33
C ILE A 295 -5.36 15.27 1.47
N PRO A 296 -6.05 15.14 2.61
CA PRO A 296 -5.72 15.87 3.82
C PRO A 296 -4.37 15.43 4.38
N ASP A 297 -3.84 16.21 5.33
CA ASP A 297 -2.68 15.81 6.10
C ASP A 297 -3.05 14.72 7.12
N GLY A 298 -2.10 13.82 7.37
CA GLY A 298 -2.25 12.77 8.37
C GLY A 298 -2.54 11.39 7.77
N LYS A 299 -3.25 10.57 8.55
CA LYS A 299 -3.63 9.21 8.14
C LYS A 299 -4.99 9.25 7.46
N LEU A 300 -5.12 8.46 6.41
CA LEU A 300 -6.34 8.37 5.60
C LEU A 300 -7.25 7.22 6.03
N GLY A 301 -6.79 6.40 6.98
CA GLY A 301 -7.55 5.26 7.43
C GLY A 301 -6.71 4.23 8.16
N ILE A 302 -7.20 3.01 8.19
CA ILE A 302 -6.64 1.90 8.96
C ILE A 302 -6.50 0.63 8.13
N VAL A 303 -5.59 -0.25 8.53
CA VAL A 303 -5.53 -1.61 8.01
C VAL A 303 -6.25 -2.53 8.99
N LYS A 304 -7.47 -2.92 8.67
CA LYS A 304 -8.19 -3.96 9.41
C LYS A 304 -7.46 -5.27 9.28
N ASN A 305 -7.31 -5.97 10.40
CA ASN A 305 -6.61 -7.26 10.40
C ASN A 305 -7.23 -8.26 11.36
N ALA A 306 -7.05 -9.55 11.06
CA ALA A 306 -7.49 -10.66 11.88
C ALA A 306 -6.31 -11.60 12.18
N TRP A 307 -6.45 -12.39 13.22
CA TRP A 307 -5.49 -13.44 13.54
C TRP A 307 -5.44 -14.47 12.40
N ALA A 308 -4.23 -14.80 11.94
CA ALA A 308 -4.07 -15.86 10.96
C ALA A 308 -4.45 -17.22 11.55
N ASN A 309 -4.95 -18.15 10.71
CA ASN A 309 -5.40 -19.45 11.18
C ASN A 309 -4.32 -20.21 11.97
N ASN A 310 -3.07 -20.09 11.55
CA ASN A 310 -1.92 -20.71 12.20
C ASN A 310 -1.43 -19.94 13.46
N GLU A 311 -1.93 -18.75 13.72
CA GLU A 311 -1.77 -18.08 15.01
C GLU A 311 -2.78 -18.60 16.04
N LEU A 312 -4.01 -18.89 15.58
CA LEU A 312 -5.05 -19.51 16.41
C LEU A 312 -4.75 -20.98 16.71
N LYS A 313 -4.19 -21.71 15.74
CA LYS A 313 -3.81 -23.12 15.90
C LYS A 313 -2.50 -23.39 15.20
N GLN A 314 -1.44 -23.48 15.98
CA GLN A 314 -0.09 -23.81 15.47
C GLN A 314 0.03 -25.32 15.17
N GLU A 315 0.75 -25.63 14.12
CA GLU A 315 1.06 -27.01 13.71
C GLU A 315 2.45 -27.43 14.18
N THR A 316 2.58 -28.68 14.58
CA THR A 316 3.86 -29.27 14.98
C THR A 316 4.76 -29.43 13.74
N GLY A 317 6.04 -29.14 13.88
CA GLY A 317 7.01 -29.26 12.78
C GLY A 317 7.07 -28.06 11.83
N VAL A 318 6.34 -27.00 12.13
CA VAL A 318 6.40 -25.74 11.39
C VAL A 318 7.14 -24.68 12.21
N ALA A 319 8.10 -24.00 11.59
CA ALA A 319 8.79 -22.86 12.18
C ALA A 319 8.02 -21.56 11.85
N TYR A 320 7.76 -20.74 12.86
CA TYR A 320 6.98 -19.52 12.71
C TYR A 320 7.79 -18.28 13.07
N SER A 321 7.65 -17.23 12.28
CA SER A 321 8.15 -15.87 12.56
C SER A 321 7.13 -14.83 12.10
N ASN A 322 7.24 -13.60 12.60
CA ASN A 322 6.31 -12.53 12.27
C ASN A 322 7.06 -11.30 11.78
N TYR A 323 6.54 -10.68 10.73
CA TYR A 323 6.88 -9.32 10.34
C TYR A 323 5.64 -8.43 10.51
N GLY A 324 5.57 -7.71 11.61
CA GLY A 324 4.35 -6.99 11.98
C GLY A 324 3.14 -7.94 12.04
N ARG A 325 2.16 -7.70 11.19
CA ARG A 325 0.95 -8.52 11.05
C ARG A 325 1.02 -9.56 9.93
N ILE A 326 2.20 -9.78 9.37
CA ILE A 326 2.43 -10.82 8.38
C ILE A 326 3.09 -12.01 9.08
N ARG A 327 2.38 -13.14 9.08
CA ARG A 327 2.86 -14.41 9.61
C ARG A 327 3.68 -15.14 8.57
N VAL A 328 4.87 -15.55 8.93
CA VAL A 328 5.72 -16.40 8.09
C VAL A 328 5.81 -17.79 8.67
N SER A 329 5.56 -18.81 7.86
CA SER A 329 5.59 -20.23 8.21
C SER A 329 6.60 -20.94 7.31
N GLN A 330 7.41 -21.81 7.88
CA GLN A 330 8.41 -22.61 7.15
C GLN A 330 8.32 -24.08 7.58
N TRP A 331 8.17 -24.98 6.61
CA TRP A 331 8.04 -26.41 6.85
C TRP A 331 8.58 -27.24 5.69
N GLY A 332 8.91 -28.50 5.94
CA GLY A 332 9.26 -29.50 4.94
C GLY A 332 8.13 -30.51 4.75
N VAL A 333 7.96 -30.98 3.52
CA VAL A 333 7.00 -32.03 3.18
C VAL A 333 7.78 -33.25 2.70
N GLY A 334 7.57 -34.39 3.39
CA GLY A 334 8.23 -35.64 3.04
C GLY A 334 7.56 -36.36 1.87
N GLU A 335 8.25 -37.35 1.31
CA GLU A 335 7.79 -38.18 0.18
C GLU A 335 6.44 -38.88 0.47
N THR A 336 6.17 -39.22 1.73
CA THR A 336 4.93 -39.88 2.17
C THR A 336 3.70 -39.00 1.99
N GLN A 337 3.87 -37.69 1.78
CA GLN A 337 2.81 -36.71 1.56
C GLN A 337 2.65 -36.32 0.07
N GLY A 338 3.22 -37.11 -0.83
CA GLY A 338 3.09 -36.91 -2.29
C GLY A 338 3.93 -35.77 -2.87
N SER A 339 4.94 -35.33 -2.14
CA SER A 339 5.90 -34.29 -2.56
C SER A 339 7.31 -34.86 -2.54
N ASN A 340 8.17 -34.38 -3.45
CA ASN A 340 9.57 -34.82 -3.55
C ASN A 340 10.47 -34.21 -2.45
N GLY A 341 10.04 -34.21 -1.20
CA GLY A 341 10.80 -33.65 -0.09
C GLY A 341 11.10 -32.15 -0.22
N VAL A 342 10.13 -31.36 -0.66
CA VAL A 342 10.30 -29.93 -0.92
C VAL A 342 10.04 -29.13 0.36
N GLU A 343 10.82 -28.11 0.56
CA GLU A 343 10.67 -27.15 1.63
C GLU A 343 9.86 -25.95 1.17
N PHE A 344 9.05 -25.40 2.06
CA PHE A 344 8.17 -24.28 1.77
C PHE A 344 8.39 -23.12 2.75
N THR A 345 8.35 -21.90 2.20
CA THR A 345 8.24 -20.66 2.96
C THR A 345 6.97 -19.97 2.55
N LYS A 346 6.04 -19.77 3.49
CA LYS A 346 4.74 -19.11 3.28
C LYS A 346 4.71 -17.80 4.06
N ALA A 347 4.22 -16.73 3.46
CA ALA A 347 3.73 -15.57 4.19
C ALA A 347 2.21 -15.49 4.06
N GLU A 348 1.55 -15.10 5.15
CA GLU A 348 0.11 -14.96 5.25
C GLU A 348 -0.24 -13.73 6.08
N SER A 349 -1.26 -12.98 5.63
CA SER A 349 -1.86 -11.89 6.38
C SER A 349 -3.34 -11.85 6.09
N LEU A 350 -4.15 -11.87 7.13
CA LEU A 350 -5.58 -11.57 7.04
C LEU A 350 -5.74 -10.08 7.29
N SER A 351 -5.87 -9.30 6.23
CA SER A 351 -5.88 -7.85 6.32
C SER A 351 -6.61 -7.20 5.15
N LEU A 352 -7.15 -6.01 5.38
CA LEU A 352 -7.75 -5.16 4.36
C LEU A 352 -7.46 -3.69 4.68
N PRO A 353 -6.77 -2.96 3.79
CA PRO A 353 -6.68 -1.50 3.86
C PRO A 353 -8.07 -0.87 3.71
N VAL A 354 -8.47 -0.04 4.67
CA VAL A 354 -9.75 0.68 4.69
C VAL A 354 -9.45 2.17 4.74
N ILE A 355 -10.00 2.91 3.77
CA ILE A 355 -9.88 4.36 3.73
C ILE A 355 -11.09 4.94 4.47
N THR A 356 -10.87 5.53 5.65
CA THR A 356 -11.93 6.12 6.48
C THR A 356 -12.22 7.57 6.15
N GLU A 357 -11.19 8.30 5.67
CA GLU A 357 -11.25 9.74 5.36
C GLU A 357 -11.74 10.03 3.94
N MET A 358 -12.61 9.17 3.37
CA MET A 358 -13.01 9.27 1.95
C MET A 358 -13.75 10.57 1.62
N ASN A 359 -14.47 11.15 2.57
CA ASN A 359 -15.16 12.44 2.40
C ASN A 359 -14.19 13.62 2.28
N GLY A 360 -13.00 13.51 2.87
CA GLY A 360 -11.94 14.52 2.75
C GLY A 360 -11.05 14.36 1.52
N ILE A 361 -11.29 13.33 0.68
CA ILE A 361 -10.49 13.02 -0.51
C ILE A 361 -11.22 13.47 -1.76
N TYR A 362 -10.52 14.22 -2.62
CA TYR A 362 -11.04 14.71 -3.90
C TYR A 362 -10.25 14.15 -5.06
N THR A 363 -10.92 13.85 -6.15
CA THR A 363 -10.33 13.26 -7.36
C THR A 363 -10.54 14.16 -8.56
N LEU A 364 -9.45 14.53 -9.25
CA LEU A 364 -9.46 15.22 -10.54
C LEU A 364 -9.14 14.21 -11.64
N LYS A 365 -10.09 13.97 -12.54
CA LYS A 365 -9.89 13.20 -13.78
C LYS A 365 -9.28 14.11 -14.84
N THR A 366 -8.02 13.90 -15.18
CA THR A 366 -7.31 14.75 -16.15
C THR A 366 -7.52 14.34 -17.61
N GLN A 367 -8.07 13.15 -17.83
CA GLN A 367 -8.45 12.60 -19.14
C GLN A 367 -9.74 11.80 -18.98
N GLN A 368 -10.68 12.06 -19.82
CA GLN A 368 -11.91 11.27 -19.96
C GLN A 368 -11.64 9.99 -20.75
#